data_ebdbfd8fba56419ea77716658b8e1c00
#
_entry.id   ebdbfd8fba56419ea77716658b8e1c00
#
_cell.length_a   1.000
_cell.length_b   1.000
_cell.length_c   1.000
_cell.angle_alpha   90.00
_cell.angle_beta   90.00
_cell.angle_gamma   90.00
#
_symmetry.space_group_name_H-M   'P 1'
#
loop_
_entity.id
_entity.type
_entity.pdbx_description
1 polymer ?
#
loop_
_entity_poly.entity_id
_entity_poly.type
_entity_poly.pdbx_seq_one_letter_code
_entity_poly.pdbx_strand_id
1 'polypeptide(L)'
;MIAKRFNAKEFTVNLKATIQKTGKLGFTQETMEKLQLTTDCSIFIAPDEENKKVMYMGVLRYEHEEAFRVLGSGKYVYLNTINLFKSLKLDFDRKVYIFDLTRYEEGDEVMEAECYKMDLRIRERTSEDKE
;
A
#
# COMPACT_ATOMS: atom_id res chain seq x y z
N MET A 1 33.59 -16.88 -23.22
CA MET A 1 33.14 -15.46 -23.15
C MET A 1 32.03 -15.28 -22.13
N ILE A 2 32.14 -14.23 -21.33
CA ILE A 2 31.14 -13.95 -20.31
C ILE A 2 30.15 -12.90 -20.85
N ALA A 3 28.88 -13.19 -20.76
CA ALA A 3 27.85 -12.26 -21.16
C ALA A 3 27.75 -11.10 -20.13
N LYS A 4 27.16 -10.00 -20.55
CA LYS A 4 26.96 -8.85 -19.68
C LYS A 4 26.04 -9.21 -18.53
N ARG A 5 26.36 -8.75 -17.32
CA ARG A 5 25.53 -9.01 -16.14
C ARG A 5 24.21 -8.28 -16.24
N PHE A 6 23.17 -8.89 -15.69
CA PHE A 6 21.92 -8.18 -15.49
C PHE A 6 22.07 -7.17 -14.37
N ASN A 7 21.44 -6.02 -14.53
CA ASN A 7 21.36 -5.02 -13.47
C ASN A 7 20.15 -5.38 -12.59
N ALA A 8 20.43 -5.78 -11.36
CA ALA A 8 19.36 -6.21 -10.44
C ALA A 8 18.26 -5.16 -10.26
N LYS A 9 18.61 -3.87 -10.31
CA LYS A 9 17.62 -2.79 -10.15
C LYS A 9 16.55 -2.80 -11.24
N GLU A 10 16.89 -3.25 -12.44
CA GLU A 10 15.95 -3.31 -13.55
C GLU A 10 14.91 -4.41 -13.38
N PHE A 11 15.21 -5.38 -12.51
CA PHE A 11 14.36 -6.55 -12.27
C PHE A 11 13.79 -6.61 -10.86
N THR A 12 14.03 -5.57 -10.06
CA THR A 12 13.52 -5.47 -8.70
C THR A 12 12.35 -4.50 -8.69
N VAL A 13 11.18 -5.00 -8.28
CA VAL A 13 9.98 -4.19 -8.17
C VAL A 13 9.77 -3.82 -6.71
N ASN A 14 9.80 -2.53 -6.41
CA ASN A 14 9.53 -2.03 -5.07
C ASN A 14 8.09 -1.56 -4.97
N LEU A 15 7.24 -2.39 -4.40
CA LEU A 15 5.84 -2.06 -4.21
C LEU A 15 5.67 -1.29 -2.92
N LYS A 16 5.05 -0.12 -2.98
CA LYS A 16 4.90 0.77 -1.84
C LYS A 16 3.55 1.45 -1.80
N ALA A 17 3.08 1.67 -0.58
CA ALA A 17 1.95 2.53 -0.32
C ALA A 17 2.35 3.50 0.78
N THR A 18 1.94 4.75 0.68
CA THR A 18 2.35 5.80 1.63
C THR A 18 1.12 6.52 2.16
N ILE A 19 1.09 6.73 3.47
CA ILE A 19 0.04 7.56 4.06
C ILE A 19 0.43 9.01 3.80
N GLN A 20 -0.40 9.70 3.03
CA GLN A 20 -0.20 11.10 2.68
C GLN A 20 -0.51 12.00 3.89
N LYS A 21 -0.06 13.23 3.83
CA LYS A 21 -0.32 14.22 4.88
C LYS A 21 -1.82 14.37 5.18
N THR A 22 -2.67 14.12 4.19
CA THR A 22 -4.13 14.17 4.35
C THR A 22 -4.71 12.94 5.06
N GLY A 23 -3.92 11.87 5.20
CA GLY A 23 -4.39 10.61 5.79
C GLY A 23 -4.86 9.58 4.79
N LYS A 24 -4.79 9.88 3.50
CA LYS A 24 -5.11 8.94 2.44
C LYS A 24 -3.94 8.00 2.19
N LEU A 25 -4.22 6.74 1.90
CA LEU A 25 -3.18 5.78 1.52
C LEU A 25 -3.02 5.81 0.01
N GLY A 26 -1.90 6.37 -0.45
CA GLY A 26 -1.60 6.48 -1.88
C GLY A 26 -0.65 5.39 -2.34
N PHE A 27 -0.78 4.97 -3.58
CA PHE A 27 0.07 3.94 -4.17
C PHE A 27 0.99 4.57 -5.22
N THR A 28 2.24 4.11 -5.27
CA THR A 28 3.14 4.54 -6.34
C THR A 28 2.60 4.05 -7.68
N GLN A 29 2.99 4.72 -8.76
CA GLN A 29 2.55 4.32 -10.09
C GLN A 29 2.97 2.88 -10.39
N GLU A 30 4.19 2.51 -10.01
CA GLU A 30 4.70 1.15 -10.19
C GLU A 30 3.82 0.12 -9.47
N THR A 31 3.44 0.42 -8.23
CA THR A 31 2.57 -0.46 -7.44
C THR A 31 1.18 -0.56 -8.07
N MET A 32 0.61 0.58 -8.46
CA MET A 32 -0.69 0.62 -9.10
C MET A 32 -0.72 -0.26 -10.37
N GLU A 33 0.31 -0.15 -11.19
CA GLU A 33 0.41 -0.92 -12.42
C GLU A 33 0.64 -2.41 -12.16
N LYS A 34 1.54 -2.73 -11.24
CA LYS A 34 1.88 -4.12 -10.91
C LYS A 34 0.68 -4.86 -10.32
N LEU A 35 -0.04 -4.22 -9.42
CA LEU A 35 -1.21 -4.81 -8.78
C LEU A 35 -2.49 -4.62 -9.60
N GLN A 36 -2.41 -3.89 -10.71
CA GLN A 36 -3.54 -3.57 -11.57
C GLN A 36 -4.70 -2.96 -10.80
N LEU A 37 -4.37 -1.93 -10.01
CA LEU A 37 -5.37 -1.22 -9.21
C LEU A 37 -6.13 -0.23 -10.09
N THR A 38 -7.42 -0.39 -10.17
CA THR A 38 -8.33 0.50 -10.89
C THR A 38 -9.47 0.91 -9.94
N THR A 39 -10.27 1.86 -10.37
CA THR A 39 -11.43 2.31 -9.59
C THR A 39 -12.53 1.25 -9.45
N ASP A 40 -12.40 0.12 -10.14
CA ASP A 40 -13.30 -1.02 -9.96
C ASP A 40 -12.87 -1.91 -8.80
N CYS A 41 -11.65 -1.71 -8.30
CA CYS A 41 -11.10 -2.50 -7.21
C CYS A 41 -11.50 -1.94 -5.86
N SER A 42 -11.41 -2.82 -4.85
CA SER A 42 -11.48 -2.43 -3.44
C SER A 42 -10.43 -3.21 -2.66
N ILE A 43 -10.08 -2.71 -1.49
CA ILE A 43 -8.99 -3.28 -0.72
C ILE A 43 -9.41 -3.45 0.74
N PHE A 44 -9.32 -4.68 1.25
CA PHE A 44 -9.40 -4.95 2.69
C PHE A 44 -8.10 -4.55 3.34
N ILE A 45 -8.17 -4.03 4.57
CA ILE A 45 -7.00 -3.77 5.40
C ILE A 45 -7.22 -4.43 6.74
N ALA A 46 -6.23 -5.20 7.18
CA ALA A 46 -6.30 -5.89 8.46
C ALA A 46 -4.96 -5.72 9.20
N PRO A 47 -5.01 -5.56 10.53
CA PRO A 47 -3.77 -5.49 11.31
C PRO A 47 -3.19 -6.88 11.53
N ASP A 48 -1.88 -6.94 11.78
CA ASP A 48 -1.27 -8.15 12.30
C ASP A 48 -1.64 -8.29 13.78
N GLU A 49 -1.90 -9.50 14.24
CA GLU A 49 -2.33 -9.72 15.62
C GLU A 49 -1.26 -9.40 16.65
N GLU A 50 -0.01 -9.53 16.30
CA GLU A 50 1.11 -9.39 17.24
C GLU A 50 2.03 -8.22 16.94
N ASN A 51 2.19 -7.85 15.67
CA ASN A 51 3.15 -6.83 15.25
C ASN A 51 2.46 -5.58 14.74
N LYS A 52 2.57 -4.49 15.51
CA LYS A 52 1.94 -3.21 15.16
C LYS A 52 2.52 -2.55 13.91
N LYS A 53 3.69 -2.98 13.45
CA LYS A 53 4.33 -2.45 12.24
C LYS A 53 3.98 -3.25 10.99
N VAL A 54 3.06 -4.20 11.12
CA VAL A 54 2.62 -5.04 10.01
C VAL A 54 1.12 -4.95 9.85
N MET A 55 0.71 -4.78 8.63
CA MET A 55 -0.69 -4.88 8.22
C MET A 55 -0.77 -5.79 7.00
N TYR A 56 -1.98 -6.13 6.63
CA TYR A 56 -2.24 -6.91 5.43
C TYR A 56 -3.31 -6.21 4.61
N MET A 57 -3.15 -6.26 3.29
CA MET A 57 -4.21 -5.78 2.41
C MET A 57 -4.64 -6.89 1.47
N GLY A 58 -5.93 -6.95 1.20
CA GLY A 58 -6.49 -7.91 0.26
C GLY A 58 -7.12 -7.16 -0.90
N VAL A 59 -6.66 -7.45 -2.12
CA VAL A 59 -7.15 -6.78 -3.32
C VAL A 59 -8.32 -7.55 -3.93
N LEU A 60 -9.46 -6.87 -4.04
CA LEU A 60 -10.65 -7.38 -4.70
C LEU A 60 -10.86 -6.67 -6.03
N ARG A 61 -11.32 -7.39 -7.02
CA ARG A 61 -11.59 -6.81 -8.36
C ARG A 61 -13.04 -6.32 -8.48
N TYR A 62 -13.70 -6.14 -7.36
CA TYR A 62 -15.09 -5.68 -7.28
C TYR A 62 -15.28 -4.87 -6.00
N GLU A 63 -16.40 -4.19 -5.91
CA GLU A 63 -16.75 -3.38 -4.74
C GLU A 63 -17.26 -4.30 -3.60
N HIS A 64 -16.82 -3.98 -2.37
CA HIS A 64 -17.24 -4.72 -1.17
C HIS A 64 -17.46 -3.72 -0.04
N GLU A 65 -18.55 -3.88 0.72
CA GLU A 65 -18.92 -2.92 1.76
C GLU A 65 -17.90 -2.78 2.90
N GLU A 66 -17.09 -3.82 3.16
CA GLU A 66 -16.09 -3.79 4.22
C GLU A 66 -14.70 -3.38 3.71
N ALA A 67 -14.57 -3.14 2.44
CA ALA A 67 -13.31 -2.79 1.81
C ALA A 67 -13.26 -1.32 1.42
N PHE A 68 -12.06 -0.76 1.41
CA PHE A 68 -11.83 0.60 0.92
C PHE A 68 -11.82 0.58 -0.59
N ARG A 69 -12.67 1.38 -1.19
CA ARG A 69 -12.71 1.49 -2.64
C ARG A 69 -11.48 2.21 -3.17
N VAL A 70 -10.91 1.72 -4.25
CA VAL A 70 -9.81 2.40 -4.93
C VAL A 70 -10.37 3.63 -5.65
N LEU A 71 -9.83 4.80 -5.32
CA LEU A 71 -10.25 6.09 -5.87
C LEU A 71 -9.10 6.71 -6.65
N GLY A 72 -9.40 7.69 -7.47
CA GLY A 72 -8.38 8.44 -8.16
C GLY A 72 -8.71 8.69 -9.61
N SER A 73 -7.77 9.33 -10.29
CA SER A 73 -7.88 9.62 -11.72
C SER A 73 -6.49 9.57 -12.35
N GLY A 74 -6.46 9.17 -13.63
CA GLY A 74 -5.20 9.10 -14.36
C GLY A 74 -4.25 8.05 -13.79
N LYS A 75 -3.04 8.49 -13.45
CA LYS A 75 -1.97 7.60 -12.99
C LYS A 75 -1.86 7.53 -11.47
N TYR A 76 -2.81 8.10 -10.76
CA TYR A 76 -2.76 8.17 -9.31
C TYR A 76 -3.99 7.51 -8.69
N VAL A 77 -3.78 6.55 -7.80
CA VAL A 77 -4.86 5.91 -7.05
C VAL A 77 -4.57 5.94 -5.56
N TYR A 78 -5.63 5.99 -4.77
CA TYR A 78 -5.53 6.06 -3.32
C TYR A 78 -6.77 5.47 -2.67
N LEU A 79 -6.67 5.27 -1.36
CA LEU A 79 -7.79 4.85 -0.52
C LEU A 79 -8.13 5.98 0.45
N ASN A 80 -9.40 6.18 0.70
CA ASN A 80 -9.84 7.16 1.69
C ASN A 80 -9.81 6.54 3.08
N THR A 81 -8.62 6.49 3.66
CA THR A 81 -8.32 5.83 4.92
C THR A 81 -8.14 6.82 6.08
N ILE A 82 -8.55 8.07 5.90
CA ILE A 82 -8.31 9.14 6.88
C ILE A 82 -8.79 8.75 8.28
N ASN A 83 -10.03 8.30 8.38
CA ASN A 83 -10.61 7.96 9.68
C ASN A 83 -9.98 6.72 10.30
N LEU A 84 -9.59 5.75 9.47
CA LEU A 84 -8.89 4.57 9.95
C LEU A 84 -7.58 4.96 10.63
N PHE A 85 -6.74 5.73 9.93
CA PHE A 85 -5.43 6.10 10.46
C PHE A 85 -5.51 7.07 11.63
N LYS A 86 -6.54 7.90 11.69
CA LYS A 86 -6.82 8.71 12.87
C LYS A 86 -7.18 7.83 14.06
N SER A 87 -7.99 6.80 13.84
CA SER A 87 -8.37 5.87 14.91
C SER A 87 -7.19 5.10 15.45
N LEU A 88 -6.16 4.86 14.63
CA LEU A 88 -4.92 4.22 15.03
C LEU A 88 -3.93 5.22 15.62
N LYS A 89 -4.30 6.49 15.72
CA LYS A 89 -3.49 7.56 16.32
C LYS A 89 -2.15 7.76 15.61
N LEU A 90 -2.13 7.60 14.29
CA LEU A 90 -0.93 7.87 13.51
C LEU A 90 -0.79 9.36 13.26
N ASP A 91 0.44 9.86 13.40
CA ASP A 91 0.76 11.29 13.23
C ASP A 91 1.24 11.57 11.80
N PHE A 92 0.31 11.38 10.84
CA PHE A 92 0.67 11.52 9.42
C PHE A 92 0.86 12.98 8.99
N ASP A 93 0.54 13.94 9.85
CA ASP A 93 0.85 15.34 9.62
C ASP A 93 2.35 15.62 9.76
N ARG A 94 3.00 14.98 10.74
CA ARG A 94 4.42 15.20 11.05
C ARG A 94 5.33 14.13 10.51
N LYS A 95 4.82 12.92 10.33
CA LYS A 95 5.63 11.76 9.95
C LYS A 95 5.14 11.18 8.64
N VAL A 96 6.06 10.57 7.91
CA VAL A 96 5.74 9.83 6.70
C VAL A 96 5.71 8.35 7.05
N TYR A 97 4.58 7.71 6.81
CA TYR A 97 4.39 6.28 7.03
C TYR A 97 4.42 5.60 5.67
N ILE A 98 5.40 4.76 5.45
CA ILE A 98 5.59 4.06 4.20
C ILE A 98 5.44 2.57 4.45
N PHE A 99 4.60 1.91 3.65
CA PHE A 99 4.45 0.47 3.71
C PHE A 99 5.16 -0.16 2.51
N ASP A 100 6.07 -1.09 2.79
CA ASP A 100 6.66 -1.93 1.75
C ASP A 100 5.74 -3.12 1.58
N LEU A 101 5.32 -3.39 0.36
CA LEU A 101 4.33 -4.41 0.06
C LEU A 101 4.98 -5.65 -0.52
N THR A 102 4.61 -6.81 0.00
CA THR A 102 5.11 -8.10 -0.47
C THR A 102 3.93 -9.04 -0.65
N ARG A 103 3.89 -9.73 -1.77
CA ARG A 103 2.83 -10.73 -2.02
C ARG A 103 2.86 -11.78 -0.90
N TYR A 104 1.72 -12.06 -0.32
CA TYR A 104 1.58 -12.97 0.82
C TYR A 104 0.47 -13.99 0.53
N GLU A 105 0.81 -15.01 -0.26
CA GLU A 105 -0.17 -16.00 -0.72
C GLU A 105 -0.85 -16.76 0.43
N GLU A 106 -0.14 -16.95 1.54
CA GLU A 106 -0.69 -17.61 2.72
C GLU A 106 -1.88 -16.87 3.33
N GLY A 107 -1.99 -15.57 3.06
CA GLY A 107 -3.10 -14.76 3.54
C GLY A 107 -4.32 -14.76 2.64
N ASP A 108 -4.22 -15.30 1.42
CA ASP A 108 -5.31 -15.23 0.45
C ASP A 108 -6.59 -15.87 0.97
N GLU A 109 -6.48 -17.04 1.58
CA GLU A 109 -7.64 -17.75 2.09
C GLU A 109 -8.28 -17.01 3.26
N VAL A 110 -7.46 -16.50 4.18
CA VAL A 110 -7.93 -15.77 5.36
C VAL A 110 -8.62 -14.47 4.96
N MET A 111 -8.00 -13.73 4.03
CA MET A 111 -8.54 -12.45 3.58
C MET A 111 -9.65 -12.61 2.53
N GLU A 112 -9.76 -13.79 1.94
CA GLU A 112 -10.66 -14.04 0.81
C GLU A 112 -10.36 -13.09 -0.35
N ALA A 113 -9.08 -12.81 -0.56
CA ALA A 113 -8.60 -11.84 -1.55
C ALA A 113 -7.11 -12.07 -1.80
N GLU A 114 -6.60 -11.51 -2.89
CA GLU A 114 -5.16 -11.51 -3.17
C GLU A 114 -4.44 -10.67 -2.12
N CYS A 115 -3.67 -11.33 -1.26
CA CYS A 115 -3.13 -10.71 -0.04
C CYS A 115 -1.70 -10.19 -0.23
N TYR A 116 -1.43 -9.04 0.36
CA TYR A 116 -0.10 -8.44 0.44
C TYR A 116 0.21 -8.07 1.88
N LYS A 117 1.43 -8.39 2.29
CA LYS A 117 1.94 -7.97 3.60
C LYS A 117 2.45 -6.54 3.48
N MET A 118 2.11 -5.71 4.45
CA MET A 118 2.49 -4.30 4.50
C MET A 118 3.43 -4.08 5.68
N ASP A 119 4.73 -3.90 5.38
CA ASP A 119 5.74 -3.65 6.40
C ASP A 119 5.96 -2.15 6.54
N LEU A 120 5.74 -1.62 7.75
CA LEU A 120 5.76 -0.19 8.02
C LEU A 120 7.15 0.34 8.27
N ARG A 121 7.50 1.43 7.59
CA ARG A 121 8.66 2.27 7.89
C ARG A 121 8.16 3.68 8.18
N ILE A 122 8.76 4.33 9.17
CA ILE A 122 8.37 5.68 9.58
C ILE A 122 9.59 6.59 9.49
N ARG A 123 9.41 7.78 8.91
CA ARG A 123 10.45 8.81 8.96
C ARG A 123 9.81 10.17 9.22
N GLU A 124 10.64 11.12 9.62
CA GLU A 124 10.16 12.47 9.81
C GLU A 124 9.82 13.12 8.47
N ARG A 125 8.77 13.91 8.45
CA ARG A 125 8.39 14.68 7.26
C ARG A 125 9.29 15.88 7.13
N THR A 126 9.82 16.10 5.93
CA THR A 126 10.67 17.24 5.64
C THR A 126 9.90 18.28 4.81
N SER A 127 10.51 19.44 4.59
CA SER A 127 9.91 20.47 3.75
C SER A 127 9.77 20.05 2.29
N GLU A 128 10.50 19.00 1.88
CA GLU A 128 10.43 18.48 0.51
C GLU A 128 9.28 17.51 0.30
N ASP A 129 8.68 16.99 1.38
CA ASP A 129 7.58 16.04 1.30
C ASP A 129 6.30 16.76 0.87
N LYS A 130 5.72 16.30 -0.24
CA LYS A 130 4.47 16.82 -0.77
C LYS A 130 3.40 15.72 -0.72
N GLU A 131 2.17 16.13 -0.75
CA GLU A 131 1.01 15.26 -0.80
C GLU A 131 1.07 14.22 -1.91
#